data_ff9a71da427ef54854bf74c4049420a0
#
_entry.id   ff9a71da427ef54854bf74c4049420a0
#
_cell.length_a   1.000
_cell.length_b   1.000
_cell.length_c   1.000
_cell.angle_alpha   90.00
_cell.angle_beta   90.00
_cell.angle_gamma   90.00
#
_symmetry.space_group_name_H-M   'P 1'
#
loop_
_entity.id
_entity.type
_entity.pdbx_description
1 polymer ?
#
loop_
_entity_poly.entity_id
_entity_poly.type
_entity_poly.pdbx_seq_one_letter_code
_entity_poly.pdbx_strand_id
1 'polypeptide(L)'
;MRKHRNSNVVRLWAAGQAACSHTNNLYSMEDGSLWSYNLKIGQRTPAGVCVVADYMAPYFQSQTTSCHVSRAKGYADMVMNPLVWETSPMSEKGNL
;
A
#
# COMPACT_ATOMS: atom_id res chain seq x y z
N MET A 1 4.63 -10.32 -14.89
CA MET A 1 3.46 -10.12 -13.98
C MET A 1 2.30 -9.53 -14.76
N ARG A 2 1.11 -10.05 -14.52
CA ARG A 2 -0.08 -9.53 -15.17
C ARG A 2 -0.44 -8.14 -14.66
N LYS A 3 -0.81 -7.22 -15.55
CA LYS A 3 -1.19 -5.87 -15.19
C LYS A 3 -2.66 -5.81 -14.81
N HIS A 4 -2.97 -4.95 -13.85
CA HIS A 4 -4.32 -4.82 -13.30
C HIS A 4 -4.73 -3.35 -13.18
N ARG A 5 -6.02 -3.13 -13.03
CA ARG A 5 -6.52 -1.82 -12.60
C ARG A 5 -6.13 -1.60 -11.15
N ASN A 6 -6.03 -0.33 -10.74
CA ASN A 6 -5.63 0.01 -9.37
C ASN A 6 -6.52 -0.68 -8.32
N SER A 7 -7.83 -0.73 -8.56
CA SER A 7 -8.76 -1.39 -7.63
C SER A 7 -8.46 -2.87 -7.47
N ASN A 8 -8.02 -3.54 -8.54
CA ASN A 8 -7.64 -4.95 -8.46
C ASN A 8 -6.31 -5.14 -7.74
N VAL A 9 -5.36 -4.21 -7.89
CA VAL A 9 -4.08 -4.30 -7.18
C VAL A 9 -4.31 -4.31 -5.68
N VAL A 10 -5.13 -3.37 -5.16
CA VAL A 10 -5.37 -3.32 -3.71
C VAL A 10 -6.16 -4.54 -3.23
N ARG A 11 -7.09 -5.04 -4.05
CA ARG A 11 -7.83 -6.25 -3.71
C ARG A 11 -6.90 -7.47 -3.61
N LEU A 12 -6.00 -7.62 -4.57
CA LEU A 12 -5.04 -8.72 -4.57
C LEU A 12 -4.04 -8.59 -3.43
N TRP A 13 -3.60 -7.36 -3.13
CA TRP A 13 -2.77 -7.10 -1.97
C TRP A 13 -3.44 -7.58 -0.68
N ALA A 14 -4.71 -7.23 -0.50
CA ALA A 14 -5.46 -7.63 0.68
C ALA A 14 -5.63 -9.15 0.76
N ALA A 15 -5.61 -9.82 -0.39
CA ALA A 15 -5.66 -11.29 -0.45
C ALA A 15 -4.29 -11.95 -0.30
N GLY A 16 -3.23 -11.16 -0.13
CA GLY A 16 -1.88 -11.68 0.05
C GLY A 16 -1.14 -11.99 -1.24
N GLN A 17 -1.58 -11.43 -2.36
CA GLN A 17 -1.00 -11.71 -3.67
C GLN A 17 -0.24 -10.50 -4.21
N ALA A 18 0.85 -10.77 -4.92
CA ALA A 18 1.59 -9.75 -5.64
C ALA A 18 0.81 -9.33 -6.88
N ALA A 19 0.81 -8.03 -7.15
CA ALA A 19 0.13 -7.47 -8.31
C ALA A 19 0.75 -6.14 -8.71
N CYS A 20 0.45 -5.70 -9.92
CA CYS A 20 1.01 -4.47 -10.46
C CYS A 20 -0.02 -3.79 -11.35
N SER A 21 -0.13 -2.46 -11.25
CA SER A 21 -1.03 -1.70 -12.09
C SER A 21 -0.49 -1.56 -13.51
N HIS A 22 -1.37 -1.14 -14.43
CA HIS A 22 -1.00 -0.93 -15.83
C HIS A 22 0.15 0.05 -16.01
N THR A 23 0.24 1.04 -15.14
CA THR A 23 1.27 2.08 -15.21
C THR A 23 2.47 1.79 -14.33
N ASN A 24 2.48 0.67 -13.62
CA ASN A 24 3.53 0.25 -12.67
C ASN A 24 3.71 1.21 -11.50
N ASN A 25 2.75 2.09 -11.24
CA ASN A 25 2.87 3.06 -10.16
C ASN A 25 2.15 2.63 -8.88
N LEU A 26 1.43 1.54 -8.92
CA LEU A 26 0.82 0.93 -7.73
C LEU A 26 1.06 -0.57 -7.82
N TYR A 27 1.72 -1.13 -6.82
CA TYR A 27 2.04 -2.56 -6.84
C TYR A 27 2.14 -3.13 -5.44
N SER A 28 1.87 -4.42 -5.33
CA SER A 28 2.05 -5.18 -4.11
C SER A 28 3.09 -6.27 -4.33
N MET A 29 3.76 -6.66 -3.26
CA MET A 29 4.79 -7.69 -3.30
C MET A 29 4.36 -8.87 -2.43
N GLU A 30 5.05 -10.00 -2.62
CA GLU A 30 4.72 -11.22 -1.90
C GLU A 30 4.94 -11.11 -0.38
N ASP A 31 5.77 -10.17 0.05
CA ASP A 31 5.99 -9.91 1.47
C ASP A 31 4.85 -9.14 2.14
N GLY A 32 3.80 -8.82 1.40
CA GLY A 32 2.64 -8.10 1.90
C GLY A 32 2.74 -6.60 1.79
N SER A 33 3.81 -6.07 1.23
CA SER A 33 3.97 -4.62 1.08
C SER A 33 3.14 -4.09 -0.08
N LEU A 34 2.66 -2.86 0.07
CA LEU A 34 1.92 -2.13 -0.96
C LEU A 34 2.62 -0.80 -1.20
N TRP A 35 2.91 -0.51 -2.47
CA TRP A 35 3.74 0.63 -2.86
C TRP A 35 3.02 1.52 -3.86
N SER A 36 3.18 2.83 -3.67
CA SER A 36 2.79 3.85 -4.63
C SER A 36 4.07 4.55 -5.07
N TYR A 37 4.48 4.33 -6.33
CA TYR A 37 5.80 4.74 -6.81
C TYR A 37 6.88 4.12 -5.91
N ASN A 38 7.73 4.92 -5.30
CA ASN A 38 8.78 4.44 -4.40
C ASN A 38 8.39 4.55 -2.92
N LEU A 39 7.14 4.89 -2.64
CA LEU A 39 6.65 5.09 -1.29
C LEU A 39 5.85 3.87 -0.84
N LYS A 40 6.28 3.23 0.23
CA LYS A 40 5.53 2.13 0.82
C LYS A 40 4.33 2.71 1.57
N ILE A 41 3.14 2.34 1.15
CA ILE A 41 1.90 2.89 1.72
C ILE A 41 1.10 1.88 2.52
N GLY A 42 1.48 0.60 2.49
CA GLY A 42 0.74 -0.40 3.22
C GLY A 42 1.54 -1.66 3.48
N GLN A 43 1.07 -2.45 4.43
CA GLN A 43 1.65 -3.73 4.79
C GLN A 43 0.56 -4.69 5.23
N ARG A 44 0.53 -5.85 4.61
CA ARG A 44 -0.29 -6.96 5.08
C ARG A 44 0.58 -7.84 5.95
N THR A 45 0.19 -8.01 7.21
CA THR A 45 0.98 -8.80 8.15
C THR A 45 0.79 -10.30 7.89
N PRO A 46 1.68 -11.15 8.41
CA PRO A 46 1.48 -12.61 8.28
C PRO A 46 0.16 -13.09 8.86
N ALA A 47 -0.39 -12.36 9.83
CA ALA A 47 -1.70 -12.69 10.40
C ALA A 47 -2.87 -12.26 9.52
N GLY A 48 -2.59 -11.61 8.39
CA GLY A 48 -3.62 -11.15 7.45
C GLY A 48 -4.21 -9.79 7.77
N VAL A 49 -3.56 -9.02 8.65
CA VAL A 49 -4.01 -7.67 8.99
C VAL A 49 -3.48 -6.69 7.96
N CYS A 50 -4.36 -5.94 7.32
CA CYS A 50 -3.99 -4.93 6.32
C CYS A 50 -3.85 -3.58 6.99
N VAL A 51 -2.65 -3.03 6.98
CA VAL A 51 -2.34 -1.72 7.57
C VAL A 51 -2.01 -0.75 6.44
N VAL A 52 -2.61 0.42 6.47
CA VAL A 52 -2.39 1.47 5.46
C VAL A 52 -1.92 2.74 6.14
N ALA A 53 -0.88 3.35 5.59
CA ALA A 53 -0.40 4.66 6.00
C ALA A 53 -1.23 5.73 5.30
N ASP A 54 -1.73 6.68 6.06
CA ASP A 54 -2.67 7.68 5.56
C ASP A 54 -1.96 8.85 4.88
N TYR A 55 -1.22 8.55 3.80
CA TYR A 55 -0.51 9.56 3.01
C TYR A 55 -1.47 10.27 2.05
N MET A 56 -2.33 11.10 2.62
CA MET A 56 -3.31 11.84 1.84
C MET A 56 -2.87 13.29 1.65
N ALA A 57 -3.25 13.90 0.54
CA ALA A 57 -3.06 15.33 0.36
C ALA A 57 -3.80 16.09 1.47
N PRO A 58 -3.29 17.25 1.90
CA PRO A 58 -2.12 17.97 1.38
C PRO A 58 -0.79 17.61 2.03
N TYR A 59 -0.78 16.66 2.96
CA TYR A 59 0.42 16.39 3.77
C TYR A 59 1.55 15.82 2.94
N PHE A 60 1.21 15.03 1.93
CA PHE A 60 2.22 14.28 1.20
C PHE A 60 1.89 14.27 -0.26
N GLN A 61 2.84 14.27 -1.04
CA GLN A 61 2.91 13.72 -2.34
C GLN A 61 1.86 14.19 -3.35
N SER A 62 1.75 13.39 -4.36
CA SER A 62 0.91 13.67 -5.50
C SER A 62 -0.52 13.25 -5.22
N GLN A 63 -1.42 13.79 -6.02
CA GLN A 63 -2.81 13.39 -6.02
C GLN A 63 -2.96 11.91 -6.36
N THR A 64 -2.07 11.38 -7.19
CA THR A 64 -2.09 9.95 -7.56
C THR A 64 -1.84 9.08 -6.34
N THR A 65 -0.86 9.43 -5.50
CA THR A 65 -0.60 8.69 -4.26
C THR A 65 -1.81 8.76 -3.33
N SER A 66 -2.44 9.92 -3.21
CA SER A 66 -3.66 10.06 -2.40
C SER A 66 -4.76 9.14 -2.90
N CYS A 67 -4.93 9.01 -4.21
CA CYS A 67 -5.91 8.08 -4.78
C CYS A 67 -5.57 6.62 -4.45
N HIS A 68 -4.30 6.26 -4.53
CA HIS A 68 -3.86 4.90 -4.19
C HIS A 68 -4.16 4.59 -2.72
N VAL A 69 -3.83 5.52 -1.82
CA VAL A 69 -4.09 5.36 -0.39
C VAL A 69 -5.59 5.25 -0.13
N SER A 70 -6.39 6.10 -0.77
CA SER A 70 -7.84 6.06 -0.61
C SER A 70 -8.42 4.69 -0.99
N ARG A 71 -7.95 4.12 -2.09
CA ARG A 71 -8.39 2.78 -2.50
C ARG A 71 -7.95 1.71 -1.51
N ALA A 72 -6.72 1.80 -1.03
CA ALA A 72 -6.18 0.84 -0.07
C ALA A 72 -6.93 0.90 1.26
N LYS A 73 -7.36 2.09 1.67
CA LYS A 73 -8.11 2.26 2.92
C LYS A 73 -9.42 1.47 2.92
N GLY A 74 -9.99 1.22 1.75
CA GLY A 74 -11.19 0.39 1.63
C GLY A 74 -10.98 -1.06 2.06
N TYR A 75 -9.74 -1.53 2.08
CA TYR A 75 -9.40 -2.90 2.49
C TYR A 75 -8.62 -2.92 3.82
N ALA A 76 -8.36 -1.76 4.42
CA ALA A 76 -7.52 -1.69 5.60
C ALA A 76 -8.28 -2.14 6.85
N ASP A 77 -7.60 -2.93 7.67
CA ASP A 77 -8.07 -3.23 9.02
C ASP A 77 -7.59 -2.14 9.98
N MET A 78 -6.50 -1.47 9.64
CA MET A 78 -5.93 -0.40 10.44
C MET A 78 -5.37 0.68 9.52
N VAL A 79 -5.62 1.93 9.86
CA VAL A 79 -5.06 3.09 9.17
C VAL A 79 -4.17 3.83 10.15
N MET A 80 -2.92 4.06 9.77
CA MET A 80 -1.93 4.70 10.64
C MET A 80 -1.62 6.10 10.17
N ASN A 81 -1.43 7.01 11.12
CA ASN A 81 -0.89 8.34 10.84
C ASN A 81 0.48 8.16 10.17
N PRO A 82 0.82 8.94 9.12
CA PRO A 82 2.10 8.79 8.43
C PRO A 82 3.32 8.91 9.33
N LEU A 83 3.29 9.79 10.31
CA LEU A 83 4.42 9.96 11.23
C LEU A 83 4.62 8.71 12.09
N VAL A 84 3.52 8.11 12.55
CA VAL A 84 3.58 6.85 13.29
C VAL A 84 4.04 5.72 12.40
N TRP A 85 3.51 5.66 11.17
CA TRP A 85 3.90 4.66 10.18
C TRP A 85 5.41 4.69 9.92
N GLU A 86 5.96 5.88 9.72
CA GLU A 86 7.38 6.03 9.37
C GLU A 86 8.32 5.62 10.49
N THR A 87 7.84 5.61 11.73
CA THR A 87 8.63 5.13 12.87
C THR A 87 8.40 3.66 13.16
N SER A 88 7.47 3.01 12.46
CA SER A 88 7.18 1.60 12.67
C SER A 88 8.08 0.72 11.80
N PRO A 89 8.32 -0.54 12.22
CA PRO A 89 9.08 -1.47 11.38
C PRO A 89 8.41 -1.76 10.05
N MET A 90 7.08 -1.58 9.96
CA MET A 90 6.33 -1.89 8.76
C MET A 90 6.64 -0.96 7.60
N SER A 91 7.18 0.24 7.87
CA SER A 91 7.53 1.19 6.81
C SER A 91 8.85 0.86 6.13
N GLU A 92 9.62 -0.06 6.65
CA GLU A 92 10.96 -0.37 6.14
C GLU A 92 10.89 -1.12 4.82
N LYS A 93 11.82 -0.79 3.93
CA LYS A 93 11.90 -1.42 2.63
C LYS A 93 12.51 -2.81 2.74
N GLY A 94 11.72 -3.82 2.31
CA GLY A 94 12.28 -5.08 1.88
C GLY A 94 13.08 -5.90 2.87
N ASN A 95 12.96 -5.64 4.14
CA ASN A 95 13.76 -6.36 5.11
C ASN A 95 12.92 -7.05 6.16
N LEU A 96 11.77 -7.41 5.80
CA LEU A 96 10.87 -8.10 6.73
C LEU A 96 10.96 -9.60 6.62
#